data_ffbec8b3589f6c4cd3e41cbf5f84eaf6
#
_entry.id   ffbec8b3589f6c4cd3e41cbf5f84eaf6
#
_cell.length_a   1.000
_cell.length_b   1.000
_cell.length_c   1.000
_cell.angle_alpha   90.00
_cell.angle_beta   90.00
_cell.angle_gamma   90.00
#
_symmetry.space_group_name_H-M   'P 1'
#
loop_
_entity.id
_entity.type
_entity.pdbx_description
1 polymer ?
#
loop_
_entity_poly.entity_id
_entity_poly.type
_entity_poly.pdbx_seq_one_letter_code
_entity_poly.pdbx_strand_id
1 'polypeptide(L)'
;RGLGDVYKRQGEEKKSILDDEIELLDGASAEFDMELVTKGELSPVFFGSALTNFGVETFLQHFLKMTYAPMARKSDIGMIDPFQEDFSAFVFKIQANMNKNHRDRIAFMRICSGKFEAGMEVTHVQGGNKKIKLSQPQQMMAQERHIVDEAYAGDIIGVFDPGIFSIGDTLTTAKPFKFEGIPTFAPEHFARVRQVDTMKRKQFMKGMQQIAQEGAIQIFQEYNMGMELSLIHI
;
A
#
# COMPACT_ATOMS: atom_id res chain seq x y z
N ARG A 1 -2.02 -9.11 -34.36
CA ARG A 1 -1.04 -9.02 -35.47
C ARG A 1 0.28 -9.52 -34.92
N GLY A 2 0.77 -10.65 -35.49
CA GLY A 2 1.93 -11.33 -34.93
C GLY A 2 3.22 -10.51 -35.06
N LEU A 3 4.17 -10.75 -34.18
CA LEU A 3 5.53 -10.20 -34.18
C LEU A 3 6.19 -10.22 -35.58
N GLY A 4 5.89 -11.21 -36.42
CA GLY A 4 6.41 -11.35 -37.77
C GLY A 4 6.18 -10.16 -38.72
N ASP A 5 5.13 -9.35 -38.54
CA ASP A 5 4.87 -8.17 -39.37
C ASP A 5 5.71 -6.95 -38.93
N VAL A 6 6.12 -6.90 -37.68
CA VAL A 6 6.99 -5.84 -37.14
C VAL A 6 8.43 -6.04 -37.63
N TYR A 7 8.91 -7.26 -37.70
CA TYR A 7 10.26 -7.61 -38.12
C TYR A 7 10.51 -7.29 -39.62
N LYS A 8 9.52 -7.52 -40.48
CA LYS A 8 9.64 -7.15 -41.90
C LYS A 8 9.83 -5.66 -42.14
N ARG A 9 9.40 -4.82 -41.18
CA ARG A 9 9.52 -3.36 -41.27
C ARG A 9 10.83 -2.81 -40.71
N GLN A 10 11.54 -3.56 -39.88
CA GLN A 10 12.74 -3.09 -39.16
C GLN A 10 14.07 -3.56 -39.80
N GLY A 11 14.03 -4.51 -40.74
CA GLY A 11 15.19 -5.08 -41.41
C GLY A 11 15.75 -6.34 -40.73
N GLU A 12 16.48 -7.14 -41.49
CA GLU A 12 16.99 -8.45 -41.08
C GLU A 12 18.02 -8.37 -39.95
N GLU A 13 18.83 -7.31 -39.91
CA GLU A 13 19.84 -7.09 -38.86
C GLU A 13 19.19 -6.95 -37.47
N LYS A 14 18.16 -6.12 -37.35
CA LYS A 14 17.45 -5.97 -36.07
C LYS A 14 16.67 -7.19 -35.67
N LYS A 15 16.20 -7.96 -36.66
CA LYS A 15 15.55 -9.24 -36.38
C LYS A 15 16.53 -10.25 -35.79
N SER A 16 17.73 -10.36 -36.38
CA SER A 16 18.78 -11.27 -35.87
C SER A 16 19.16 -10.95 -34.43
N ILE A 17 19.38 -9.66 -34.13
CA ILE A 17 19.70 -9.21 -32.77
C ILE A 17 18.57 -9.63 -31.78
N LEU A 18 17.32 -9.41 -32.17
CA LEU A 18 16.20 -9.77 -31.30
C LEU A 18 16.04 -11.28 -31.14
N ASP A 19 16.27 -12.07 -32.19
CA ASP A 19 16.22 -13.54 -32.12
C ASP A 19 17.32 -14.06 -31.16
N ASP A 20 18.53 -13.51 -31.22
CA ASP A 20 19.64 -13.82 -30.33
C ASP A 20 19.34 -13.44 -28.86
N GLU A 21 18.71 -12.26 -28.63
CA GLU A 21 18.30 -11.83 -27.29
C GLU A 21 17.18 -12.69 -26.72
N ILE A 22 16.22 -13.14 -27.54
CA ILE A 22 15.15 -14.04 -27.12
C ILE A 22 15.73 -15.41 -26.74
N GLU A 23 16.64 -15.98 -27.54
CA GLU A 23 17.30 -17.26 -27.23
C GLU A 23 18.08 -17.17 -25.91
N LEU A 24 18.76 -16.04 -25.65
CA LEU A 24 19.44 -15.80 -24.39
C LEU A 24 18.47 -15.74 -23.22
N LEU A 25 17.33 -15.06 -23.37
CA LEU A 25 16.30 -14.97 -22.36
C LEU A 25 15.67 -16.33 -22.07
N ASP A 26 15.35 -17.11 -23.08
CA ASP A 26 14.77 -18.45 -22.94
C ASP A 26 15.71 -19.38 -22.17
N GLY A 27 17.04 -19.21 -22.34
CA GLY A 27 18.03 -19.98 -21.60
C GLY A 27 18.31 -19.49 -20.17
N ALA A 28 18.09 -18.21 -19.89
CA ALA A 28 18.49 -17.57 -18.63
C ALA A 28 17.33 -17.22 -17.69
N SER A 29 16.10 -17.14 -18.20
CA SER A 29 14.91 -16.82 -17.39
C SER A 29 14.19 -18.08 -16.90
N ALA A 30 13.41 -17.90 -15.81
CA ALA A 30 12.52 -18.95 -15.34
C ALA A 30 11.32 -19.12 -16.28
N GLU A 31 10.87 -20.35 -16.50
CA GLU A 31 9.62 -20.61 -17.21
C GLU A 31 8.44 -19.97 -16.45
N PHE A 32 7.42 -19.52 -17.21
CA PHE A 32 6.23 -18.94 -16.63
C PHE A 32 5.44 -20.01 -15.88
N ASP A 33 5.25 -19.79 -14.59
CA ASP A 33 4.48 -20.64 -13.70
C ASP A 33 3.47 -19.79 -12.92
N MET A 34 2.17 -20.07 -13.14
CA MET A 34 1.08 -19.33 -12.52
C MET A 34 1.03 -19.52 -11.01
N GLU A 35 1.41 -20.69 -10.49
CA GLU A 35 1.40 -20.95 -9.05
C GLU A 35 2.51 -20.14 -8.35
N LEU A 36 3.69 -20.05 -8.96
CA LEU A 36 4.80 -19.23 -8.47
C LEU A 36 4.46 -17.74 -8.54
N VAL A 37 3.77 -17.28 -9.61
CA VAL A 37 3.27 -15.90 -9.71
C VAL A 37 2.30 -15.59 -8.58
N THR A 38 1.38 -16.50 -8.28
CA THR A 38 0.39 -16.33 -7.20
C THR A 38 1.05 -16.25 -5.83
N LYS A 39 2.10 -17.05 -5.59
CA LYS A 39 2.88 -17.04 -4.35
C LYS A 39 3.79 -15.81 -4.22
N GLY A 40 3.97 -15.04 -5.30
CA GLY A 40 4.91 -13.91 -5.34
C GLY A 40 6.37 -14.35 -5.47
N GLU A 41 6.62 -15.59 -5.86
CA GLU A 41 7.96 -16.18 -6.07
C GLU A 41 8.45 -15.97 -7.51
N LEU A 42 7.56 -15.64 -8.42
CA LEU A 42 7.85 -15.31 -9.81
C LEU A 42 7.14 -14.02 -10.22
N SER A 43 7.88 -13.12 -10.88
CA SER A 43 7.34 -11.87 -11.40
C SER A 43 7.25 -11.92 -12.93
N PRO A 44 6.04 -11.89 -13.52
CA PRO A 44 5.88 -11.83 -14.97
C PRO A 44 6.30 -10.46 -15.51
N VAL A 45 7.03 -10.45 -16.62
CA VAL A 45 7.50 -9.22 -17.27
C VAL A 45 6.80 -9.04 -18.61
N PHE A 46 6.30 -7.83 -18.85
CA PHE A 46 5.64 -7.44 -20.10
C PHE A 46 6.32 -6.21 -20.70
N PHE A 47 6.54 -6.25 -22.01
CA PHE A 47 7.06 -5.11 -22.75
C PHE A 47 5.90 -4.35 -23.40
N GLY A 48 5.86 -3.05 -23.19
CA GLY A 48 4.79 -2.23 -23.74
C GLY A 48 5.15 -0.74 -23.78
N SER A 49 4.34 0.03 -24.48
CA SER A 49 4.43 1.49 -24.54
C SER A 49 3.05 2.09 -24.35
N ALA A 50 2.85 2.81 -23.25
CA ALA A 50 1.61 3.55 -23.01
C ALA A 50 1.39 4.67 -24.05
N LEU A 51 2.47 5.27 -24.56
CA LEU A 51 2.37 6.33 -25.56
C LEU A 51 1.79 5.84 -26.89
N THR A 52 2.15 4.64 -27.32
CA THR A 52 1.71 4.05 -28.59
C THR A 52 0.66 2.97 -28.44
N ASN A 53 0.24 2.67 -27.23
CA ASN A 53 -0.62 1.54 -26.86
C ASN A 53 -0.06 0.16 -27.29
N PHE A 54 1.26 0.08 -27.53
CA PHE A 54 1.89 -1.19 -27.87
C PHE A 54 1.92 -2.12 -26.67
N GLY A 55 1.47 -3.36 -26.83
CA GLY A 55 1.51 -4.39 -25.79
C GLY A 55 0.50 -4.21 -24.64
N VAL A 56 -0.24 -3.09 -24.57
CA VAL A 56 -1.19 -2.80 -23.47
C VAL A 56 -2.33 -3.80 -23.44
N GLU A 57 -2.94 -4.09 -24.60
CA GLU A 57 -4.03 -5.09 -24.67
C GLU A 57 -3.56 -6.47 -24.25
N THR A 58 -2.40 -6.90 -24.73
CA THR A 58 -1.80 -8.18 -24.37
C THR A 58 -1.52 -8.26 -22.86
N PHE A 59 -0.96 -7.21 -22.29
CA PHE A 59 -0.75 -7.11 -20.85
C PHE A 59 -2.06 -7.26 -20.07
N LEU A 60 -3.08 -6.49 -20.42
CA LEU A 60 -4.39 -6.52 -19.74
C LEU A 60 -5.06 -7.89 -19.81
N GLN A 61 -5.00 -8.56 -20.97
CA GLN A 61 -5.56 -9.89 -21.13
C GLN A 61 -4.88 -10.92 -20.23
N HIS A 62 -3.55 -10.84 -20.07
CA HIS A 62 -2.81 -11.71 -19.17
C HIS A 62 -3.01 -11.32 -17.71
N PHE A 63 -3.03 -10.02 -17.41
CA PHE A 63 -3.29 -9.51 -16.07
C PHE A 63 -4.63 -10.02 -15.52
N LEU A 64 -5.71 -9.99 -16.32
CA LEU A 64 -7.00 -10.52 -15.91
C LEU A 64 -6.97 -12.03 -15.58
N LYS A 65 -6.10 -12.80 -16.24
CA LYS A 65 -5.93 -14.22 -15.96
C LYS A 65 -5.07 -14.47 -14.70
N MET A 66 -4.20 -13.52 -14.36
CA MET A 66 -3.29 -13.61 -13.21
C MET A 66 -3.87 -13.01 -11.93
N THR A 67 -5.03 -12.34 -11.99
CA THR A 67 -5.69 -11.80 -10.80
C THR A 67 -6.44 -12.87 -10.04
N TYR A 68 -6.27 -12.89 -8.73
CA TYR A 68 -6.91 -13.83 -7.81
C TYR A 68 -7.78 -13.12 -6.79
N ALA A 69 -8.66 -13.87 -6.17
CA ALA A 69 -9.37 -13.43 -4.98
C ALA A 69 -8.36 -13.08 -3.86
N PRO A 70 -8.72 -12.20 -2.92
CA PRO A 70 -7.87 -11.87 -1.80
C PRO A 70 -7.40 -13.12 -1.06
N MET A 71 -6.11 -13.16 -0.72
CA MET A 71 -5.52 -14.27 0.02
C MET A 71 -5.65 -14.05 1.53
N ALA A 72 -5.64 -15.16 2.28
CA ALA A 72 -5.60 -15.12 3.74
C ALA A 72 -4.38 -14.36 4.25
N ARG A 73 -4.57 -13.57 5.32
CA ARG A 73 -3.51 -12.75 5.92
C ARG A 73 -3.11 -13.28 7.29
N LYS A 74 -1.82 -13.29 7.54
CA LYS A 74 -1.24 -13.78 8.80
C LYS A 74 -1.49 -12.81 9.96
N SER A 75 -1.83 -13.39 11.12
CA SER A 75 -2.06 -12.67 12.37
C SER A 75 -1.43 -13.42 13.54
N ASP A 76 -1.49 -12.87 14.74
CA ASP A 76 -1.03 -13.50 16.00
C ASP A 76 -1.84 -14.73 16.41
N ILE A 77 -3.04 -14.91 15.85
CA ILE A 77 -3.89 -16.09 16.08
C ILE A 77 -3.91 -17.09 14.92
N GLY A 78 -3.13 -16.84 13.86
CA GLY A 78 -3.07 -17.67 12.65
C GLY A 78 -3.51 -16.93 11.40
N MET A 79 -3.85 -17.67 10.34
CA MET A 79 -4.29 -17.11 9.06
C MET A 79 -5.76 -16.69 9.15
N ILE A 80 -6.04 -15.46 8.74
CA ILE A 80 -7.40 -14.90 8.65
C ILE A 80 -7.92 -15.11 7.24
N ASP A 81 -8.97 -15.87 7.10
CA ASP A 81 -9.64 -16.16 5.84
C ASP A 81 -10.42 -14.91 5.37
N PRO A 82 -10.21 -14.42 4.13
CA PRO A 82 -10.97 -13.29 3.59
C PRO A 82 -12.48 -13.56 3.47
N PHE A 83 -12.90 -14.81 3.38
CA PHE A 83 -14.30 -15.19 3.24
C PHE A 83 -15.06 -15.41 4.56
N GLN A 84 -14.38 -15.25 5.71
CA GLN A 84 -15.09 -15.31 7.01
C GLN A 84 -16.06 -14.12 7.16
N GLU A 85 -17.11 -14.31 7.96
CA GLU A 85 -18.17 -13.31 8.16
C GLU A 85 -17.71 -12.10 8.97
N ASP A 86 -16.82 -12.32 9.94
CA ASP A 86 -16.30 -11.24 10.77
C ASP A 86 -15.47 -10.25 9.97
N PHE A 87 -15.82 -8.97 10.13
CA PHE A 87 -15.03 -7.89 9.53
C PHE A 87 -13.66 -7.77 10.18
N SER A 88 -12.65 -7.65 9.37
CA SER A 88 -11.34 -7.20 9.80
C SER A 88 -10.66 -6.33 8.74
N ALA A 89 -9.90 -5.34 9.20
CA ALA A 89 -9.16 -4.43 8.35
C ALA A 89 -7.79 -4.09 8.95
N PHE A 90 -6.87 -3.72 8.08
CA PHE A 90 -5.49 -3.37 8.41
C PHE A 90 -5.17 -1.97 7.89
N VAL A 91 -4.75 -1.07 8.78
CA VAL A 91 -4.33 0.29 8.42
C VAL A 91 -2.91 0.23 7.85
N PHE A 92 -2.76 0.59 6.57
CA PHE A 92 -1.46 0.53 5.90
C PHE A 92 -0.90 1.90 5.53
N LYS A 93 -1.73 2.94 5.55
CA LYS A 93 -1.32 4.31 5.21
C LYS A 93 -2.14 5.32 5.99
N ILE A 94 -1.49 6.39 6.42
CA ILE A 94 -2.14 7.57 6.97
C ILE A 94 -1.70 8.76 6.13
N GLN A 95 -2.65 9.59 5.75
CA GLN A 95 -2.38 10.79 4.99
C GLN A 95 -3.12 11.97 5.61
N ALA A 96 -2.38 13.02 5.92
CA ALA A 96 -2.94 14.26 6.46
C ALA A 96 -2.84 15.38 5.45
N ASN A 97 -3.70 16.41 5.63
CA ASN A 97 -3.69 17.66 4.86
C ASN A 97 -3.77 17.46 3.33
N MET A 98 -4.55 16.48 2.86
CA MET A 98 -4.79 16.28 1.43
C MET A 98 -5.41 17.53 0.80
N ASN A 99 -6.26 18.23 1.53
CA ASN A 99 -6.77 19.54 1.17
C ASN A 99 -6.07 20.62 2.00
N LYS A 100 -5.37 21.54 1.35
CA LYS A 100 -4.64 22.64 2.01
C LYS A 100 -5.55 23.53 2.88
N ASN A 101 -6.84 23.57 2.58
CA ASN A 101 -7.82 24.38 3.29
C ASN A 101 -8.47 23.67 4.48
N HIS A 102 -8.31 22.36 4.58
CA HIS A 102 -8.88 21.55 5.63
C HIS A 102 -7.78 20.70 6.30
N ARG A 103 -7.77 20.67 7.62
CA ARG A 103 -6.88 19.80 8.40
C ARG A 103 -7.53 18.43 8.53
N ASP A 104 -7.73 17.76 7.40
CA ASP A 104 -8.25 16.40 7.36
C ASP A 104 -7.11 15.40 7.45
N ARG A 105 -7.38 14.31 8.14
CA ARG A 105 -6.51 13.16 8.24
C ARG A 105 -7.33 11.93 7.89
N ILE A 106 -6.81 11.10 6.99
CA ILE A 106 -7.47 9.90 6.50
C ILE A 106 -6.56 8.72 6.81
N ALA A 107 -7.13 7.70 7.42
CA ALA A 107 -6.50 6.39 7.56
C ALA A 107 -7.01 5.48 6.43
N PHE A 108 -6.09 5.03 5.59
CA PHE A 108 -6.37 4.05 4.54
C PHE A 108 -6.19 2.66 5.10
N MET A 109 -7.21 1.85 4.93
CA MET A 109 -7.20 0.47 5.38
C MET A 109 -7.61 -0.49 4.29
N ARG A 110 -6.97 -1.65 4.27
CA ARG A 110 -7.39 -2.77 3.45
C ARG A 110 -8.32 -3.65 4.26
N ILE A 111 -9.47 -3.98 3.72
CA ILE A 111 -10.36 -4.96 4.30
C ILE A 111 -9.75 -6.34 4.07
N CYS A 112 -9.55 -7.09 5.14
CA CYS A 112 -8.91 -8.41 5.11
C CYS A 112 -9.92 -9.54 5.20
N SER A 113 -11.08 -9.31 5.81
CA SER A 113 -12.17 -10.28 5.89
C SER A 113 -13.53 -9.61 6.12
N GLY A 114 -14.59 -10.33 5.79
CA GLY A 114 -15.97 -9.91 6.01
C GLY A 114 -16.41 -8.74 5.15
N LYS A 115 -17.47 -8.08 5.59
CA LYS A 115 -18.11 -6.95 4.93
C LYS A 115 -17.99 -5.70 5.78
N PHE A 116 -17.59 -4.60 5.17
CA PHE A 116 -17.67 -3.27 5.75
C PHE A 116 -19.03 -2.65 5.45
N GLU A 117 -19.62 -2.02 6.45
CA GLU A 117 -20.83 -1.18 6.30
C GLU A 117 -20.59 0.19 6.94
N ALA A 118 -21.06 1.24 6.26
CA ALA A 118 -20.88 2.60 6.73
C ALA A 118 -21.49 2.79 8.13
N GLY A 119 -20.67 3.31 9.05
CA GLY A 119 -21.10 3.55 10.43
C GLY A 119 -21.08 2.33 11.35
N MET A 120 -20.51 1.20 10.88
CA MET A 120 -20.32 0.04 11.75
C MET A 120 -19.41 0.34 12.94
N GLU A 121 -19.61 -0.37 14.03
CA GLU A 121 -18.76 -0.33 15.22
C GLU A 121 -17.73 -1.45 15.17
N VAL A 122 -16.48 -1.11 15.35
CA VAL A 122 -15.35 -2.05 15.34
C VAL A 122 -14.46 -1.86 16.56
N THR A 123 -13.71 -2.89 16.91
CA THR A 123 -12.69 -2.82 17.94
C THR A 123 -11.37 -2.38 17.33
N HIS A 124 -10.79 -1.28 17.82
CA HIS A 124 -9.44 -0.83 17.52
C HIS A 124 -8.46 -1.53 18.48
N VAL A 125 -7.77 -2.54 17.98
CA VAL A 125 -7.01 -3.47 18.82
C VAL A 125 -5.82 -2.79 19.48
N GLN A 126 -4.95 -2.12 18.71
CA GLN A 126 -3.78 -1.42 19.24
C GLN A 126 -4.15 -0.17 20.04
N GLY A 127 -5.33 0.38 19.85
CA GLY A 127 -5.91 1.47 20.65
C GLY A 127 -6.44 1.04 22.04
N GLY A 128 -6.05 -0.13 22.53
CA GLY A 128 -6.49 -0.68 23.81
C GLY A 128 -7.85 -1.38 23.74
N ASN A 129 -8.16 -2.01 22.62
CA ASN A 129 -9.43 -2.71 22.36
C ASN A 129 -10.66 -1.81 22.51
N LYS A 130 -10.52 -0.53 22.19
CA LYS A 130 -11.65 0.42 22.25
C LYS A 130 -12.56 0.22 21.06
N LYS A 131 -13.86 0.28 21.33
CA LYS A 131 -14.86 0.31 20.28
C LYS A 131 -14.93 1.71 19.66
N ILE A 132 -14.88 1.74 18.35
CA ILE A 132 -14.94 2.95 17.56
C ILE A 132 -15.93 2.79 16.41
N LYS A 133 -16.57 3.87 16.04
CA LYS A 133 -17.47 3.90 14.90
C LYS A 133 -16.70 4.41 13.66
N LEU A 134 -16.73 3.60 12.60
CA LEU A 134 -16.13 4.00 11.33
C LEU A 134 -17.11 4.93 10.58
N SER A 135 -16.77 6.21 10.54
CA SER A 135 -17.61 7.23 9.90
C SER A 135 -16.98 7.74 8.62
N GLN A 136 -17.83 8.16 7.69
CA GLN A 136 -17.45 8.77 6.41
C GLN A 136 -16.42 7.97 5.61
N PRO A 137 -16.69 6.68 5.33
CA PRO A 137 -15.81 5.90 4.50
C PRO A 137 -15.76 6.50 3.10
N GLN A 138 -14.57 6.64 2.57
CA GLN A 138 -14.32 7.21 1.26
C GLN A 138 -13.49 6.22 0.45
N GLN A 139 -13.88 6.02 -0.79
CA GLN A 139 -13.05 5.36 -1.78
C GLN A 139 -12.45 6.42 -2.70
N MET A 140 -11.18 6.31 -2.96
CA MET A 140 -10.48 7.22 -3.87
C MET A 140 -10.50 6.64 -5.27
N MET A 141 -11.15 7.34 -6.21
CA MET A 141 -10.98 7.10 -7.64
C MET A 141 -10.24 8.31 -8.24
N ALA A 142 -8.96 8.13 -8.50
CA ALA A 142 -8.05 9.19 -8.92
C ALA A 142 -8.06 10.38 -7.93
N GLN A 143 -8.57 11.54 -8.32
CA GLN A 143 -8.68 12.72 -7.45
C GLN A 143 -10.07 12.87 -6.79
N GLU A 144 -11.02 12.05 -7.18
CA GLU A 144 -12.40 12.12 -6.67
C GLU A 144 -12.59 11.22 -5.46
N ARG A 145 -13.39 11.69 -4.51
CA ARG A 145 -13.77 10.95 -3.30
C ARG A 145 -15.22 10.54 -3.43
N HIS A 146 -15.46 9.24 -3.40
CA HIS A 146 -16.79 8.69 -3.36
C HIS A 146 -17.08 8.13 -1.97
N ILE A 147 -18.26 8.43 -1.44
CA ILE A 147 -18.72 7.79 -0.20
C ILE A 147 -19.08 6.37 -0.54
N VAL A 148 -18.62 5.43 0.28
CA VAL A 148 -18.85 4.00 0.10
C VAL A 148 -19.71 3.50 1.24
N ASP A 149 -20.87 2.96 0.91
CA ASP A 149 -21.76 2.39 1.92
C ASP A 149 -21.33 0.98 2.34
N GLU A 150 -20.81 0.21 1.40
CA GLU A 150 -20.38 -1.18 1.57
C GLU A 150 -19.04 -1.44 0.87
N ALA A 151 -18.21 -2.28 1.48
CA ALA A 151 -16.98 -2.77 0.87
C ALA A 151 -16.63 -4.17 1.41
N TYR A 152 -15.82 -4.92 0.66
CA TYR A 152 -15.55 -6.33 0.92
C TYR A 152 -14.06 -6.61 1.06
N ALA A 153 -13.73 -7.82 1.49
CA ALA A 153 -12.35 -8.27 1.60
C ALA A 153 -11.58 -8.03 0.28
N GLY A 154 -10.42 -7.39 0.38
CA GLY A 154 -9.61 -6.96 -0.76
C GLY A 154 -9.76 -5.48 -1.12
N ASP A 155 -10.89 -4.85 -0.78
CA ASP A 155 -11.11 -3.43 -1.02
C ASP A 155 -10.26 -2.55 -0.10
N ILE A 156 -9.97 -1.36 -0.59
CA ILE A 156 -9.29 -0.31 0.16
C ILE A 156 -10.28 0.83 0.39
N ILE A 157 -10.45 1.19 1.66
CA ILE A 157 -11.27 2.34 2.08
C ILE A 157 -10.43 3.33 2.89
N GLY A 158 -10.76 4.61 2.78
CA GLY A 158 -10.24 5.65 3.64
C GLY A 158 -11.29 6.06 4.66
N VAL A 159 -10.95 6.14 5.92
CA VAL A 159 -11.84 6.67 6.97
C VAL A 159 -11.25 7.91 7.60
N PHE A 160 -12.12 8.81 8.05
CA PHE A 160 -11.67 9.98 8.79
C PHE A 160 -10.93 9.55 10.06
N ASP A 161 -9.74 10.10 10.26
CA ASP A 161 -8.90 9.81 11.42
C ASP A 161 -8.80 11.04 12.34
N PRO A 162 -9.40 11.02 13.53
CA PRO A 162 -9.23 12.08 14.51
C PRO A 162 -7.84 12.11 15.16
N GLY A 163 -6.89 11.31 14.68
CA GLY A 163 -5.54 11.18 15.21
C GLY A 163 -5.36 9.98 16.14
N ILE A 164 -6.18 8.96 15.98
CA ILE A 164 -6.15 7.74 16.82
C ILE A 164 -5.49 6.56 16.13
N PHE A 165 -5.42 6.55 14.80
CA PHE A 165 -4.86 5.43 14.04
C PHE A 165 -3.35 5.57 13.84
N SER A 166 -2.72 4.41 13.77
CA SER A 166 -1.32 4.24 13.37
C SER A 166 -1.22 3.20 12.26
N ILE A 167 -0.16 3.29 11.45
CA ILE A 167 0.14 2.26 10.45
C ILE A 167 0.40 0.94 11.19
N GLY A 168 -0.22 -0.14 10.72
CA GLY A 168 -0.17 -1.44 11.37
C GLY A 168 -1.36 -1.75 12.29
N ASP A 169 -2.26 -0.79 12.50
CA ASP A 169 -3.43 -1.02 13.34
C ASP A 169 -4.41 -2.02 12.72
N THR A 170 -4.97 -2.85 13.58
CA THR A 170 -6.00 -3.83 13.26
C THR A 170 -7.35 -3.37 13.80
N LEU A 171 -8.35 -3.43 12.93
CA LEU A 171 -9.75 -3.18 13.26
C LEU A 171 -10.55 -4.46 13.03
N THR A 172 -11.42 -4.84 13.95
CA THR A 172 -12.20 -6.08 13.81
C THR A 172 -13.52 -6.04 14.58
N THR A 173 -14.49 -6.80 14.09
CA THR A 173 -15.73 -7.12 14.82
C THR A 173 -15.60 -8.42 15.62
N ALA A 174 -14.63 -9.26 15.29
CA ALA A 174 -14.30 -10.50 15.99
C ALA A 174 -13.62 -10.25 17.35
N LYS A 175 -13.22 -11.32 18.03
CA LYS A 175 -12.31 -11.23 19.18
C LYS A 175 -11.01 -10.53 18.76
N PRO A 176 -10.45 -9.66 19.61
CA PRO A 176 -9.24 -8.92 19.28
C PRO A 176 -8.07 -9.82 18.89
N PHE A 177 -7.45 -9.54 17.78
CA PHE A 177 -6.19 -10.13 17.29
C PHE A 177 -5.39 -9.05 16.53
N LYS A 178 -4.13 -9.31 16.23
CA LYS A 178 -3.26 -8.38 15.50
C LYS A 178 -2.77 -9.00 14.21
N PHE A 179 -2.93 -8.29 13.11
CA PHE A 179 -2.23 -8.65 11.87
C PHE A 179 -0.72 -8.45 12.02
N GLU A 180 0.06 -9.26 11.32
CA GLU A 180 1.49 -8.96 11.16
C GLU A 180 1.67 -7.58 10.52
N GLY A 181 2.59 -6.80 11.08
CA GLY A 181 2.85 -5.44 10.63
C GLY A 181 3.50 -5.37 9.24
N ILE A 182 3.65 -4.15 8.74
CA ILE A 182 4.41 -3.89 7.52
C ILE A 182 5.89 -4.01 7.87
N PRO A 183 6.70 -4.71 7.03
CA PRO A 183 8.15 -4.76 7.22
C PRO A 183 8.75 -3.36 7.33
N THR A 184 9.58 -3.15 8.33
CA THR A 184 10.30 -1.88 8.52
C THR A 184 11.72 -2.06 8.02
N PHE A 185 12.15 -1.20 7.12
CA PHE A 185 13.53 -1.21 6.62
C PHE A 185 14.42 -0.37 7.54
N ALA A 186 15.68 -0.79 7.66
CA ALA A 186 16.67 0.01 8.33
C ALA A 186 16.91 1.31 7.55
N PRO A 187 16.96 2.48 8.22
CA PRO A 187 17.17 3.74 7.54
C PRO A 187 18.60 3.86 7.00
N GLU A 188 18.73 4.39 5.78
CA GLU A 188 20.04 4.59 5.11
C GLU A 188 20.53 6.04 5.21
N HIS A 189 19.61 7.00 5.29
CA HIS A 189 19.94 8.43 5.31
C HIS A 189 19.49 9.09 6.60
N PHE A 190 20.39 9.85 7.20
CA PHE A 190 20.16 10.57 8.45
C PHE A 190 20.29 12.06 8.22
N ALA A 191 19.35 12.84 8.74
CA ALA A 191 19.41 14.29 8.73
C ALA A 191 19.10 14.84 10.12
N ARG A 192 19.85 15.85 10.55
CA ARG A 192 19.59 16.57 11.80
C ARG A 192 18.65 17.72 11.53
N VAL A 193 17.57 17.81 12.28
CA VAL A 193 16.54 18.85 12.11
C VAL A 193 16.42 19.66 13.39
N ARG A 194 16.47 20.98 13.24
CA ARG A 194 16.26 21.94 14.33
C ARG A 194 15.21 22.97 13.93
N GLN A 195 14.46 23.43 14.92
CA GLN A 195 13.57 24.57 14.72
C GLN A 195 14.39 25.87 14.52
N VAL A 196 13.96 26.68 13.57
CA VAL A 196 14.56 28.00 13.31
C VAL A 196 13.93 29.06 14.23
N ASP A 197 12.62 28.99 14.41
CA ASP A 197 11.85 29.94 15.21
C ASP A 197 11.37 29.26 16.51
N THR A 198 11.93 29.68 17.63
CA THR A 198 11.63 29.13 18.97
C THR A 198 10.16 29.35 19.38
N MET A 199 9.50 30.41 18.87
CA MET A 199 8.10 30.68 19.17
C MET A 199 7.16 29.67 18.51
N LYS A 200 7.58 29.03 17.42
CA LYS A 200 6.81 27.99 16.69
C LYS A 200 7.08 26.57 17.17
N ARG A 201 7.71 26.40 18.31
CA ARG A 201 8.10 25.07 18.84
C ARG A 201 6.95 24.06 18.86
N LYS A 202 5.75 24.47 19.33
CA LYS A 202 4.58 23.56 19.38
C LYS A 202 4.17 23.09 17.99
N GLN A 203 4.20 24.01 17.01
CA GLN A 203 3.86 23.68 15.63
C GLN A 203 4.91 22.74 15.01
N PHE A 204 6.19 23.02 15.26
CA PHE A 204 7.29 22.18 14.80
C PHE A 204 7.15 20.75 15.33
N MET A 205 7.02 20.56 16.65
CA MET A 205 6.86 19.23 17.27
C MET A 205 5.63 18.50 16.77
N LYS A 206 4.49 19.20 16.61
CA LYS A 206 3.27 18.61 16.05
C LYS A 206 3.45 18.19 14.61
N GLY A 207 4.11 19.01 13.79
CA GLY A 207 4.40 18.68 12.38
C GLY A 207 5.31 17.47 12.27
N MET A 208 6.36 17.41 13.07
CA MET A 208 7.29 16.27 13.12
C MET A 208 6.57 14.98 13.49
N GLN A 209 5.78 15.02 14.56
CA GLN A 209 4.98 13.86 14.98
C GLN A 209 3.99 13.40 13.89
N GLN A 210 3.37 14.34 13.18
CA GLN A 210 2.46 14.03 12.08
C GLN A 210 3.19 13.31 10.94
N ILE A 211 4.34 13.82 10.49
CA ILE A 211 5.11 13.20 9.40
C ILE A 211 5.60 11.80 9.80
N ALA A 212 6.01 11.61 11.07
CA ALA A 212 6.35 10.28 11.57
C ALA A 212 5.18 9.32 11.57
N GLN A 213 3.98 9.78 11.93
CA GLN A 213 2.76 8.98 11.92
C GLN A 213 2.30 8.61 10.51
N GLU A 214 2.63 9.41 9.51
CA GLU A 214 2.39 9.12 8.10
C GLU A 214 3.35 8.03 7.56
N GLY A 215 4.36 7.62 8.34
CA GLY A 215 5.31 6.57 8.00
C GLY A 215 6.39 7.00 7.00
N ALA A 216 6.47 8.29 6.66
CA ALA A 216 7.45 8.80 5.70
C ALA A 216 8.86 8.88 6.26
N ILE A 217 8.99 8.97 7.58
CA ILE A 217 10.28 9.12 8.27
C ILE A 217 10.23 8.45 9.64
N GLN A 218 11.41 8.07 10.14
CA GLN A 218 11.61 7.71 11.53
C GLN A 218 12.26 8.90 12.25
N ILE A 219 11.79 9.22 13.48
CA ILE A 219 12.30 10.32 14.27
C ILE A 219 13.02 9.76 15.49
N PHE A 220 14.26 10.18 15.69
CA PHE A 220 15.05 9.84 16.85
C PHE A 220 15.39 11.12 17.62
N GLN A 221 15.32 11.04 18.93
CA GLN A 221 15.79 12.08 19.82
C GLN A 221 17.05 11.60 20.51
N GLU A 222 18.11 12.36 20.38
CA GLU A 222 19.40 12.05 21.02
C GLU A 222 19.29 12.17 22.52
N TYR A 223 19.70 11.12 23.24
CA TYR A 223 19.70 11.14 24.70
C TYR A 223 20.77 12.12 25.20
N ASN A 224 20.41 13.09 26.02
CA ASN A 224 21.27 14.16 26.60
C ASN A 224 21.73 15.31 25.68
N MET A 225 21.31 15.41 24.46
CA MET A 225 21.71 16.51 23.55
C MET A 225 20.62 17.57 23.32
N GLY A 226 19.79 17.86 24.29
CA GLY A 226 18.79 18.91 24.18
C GLY A 226 17.68 18.61 23.15
N MET A 227 17.29 19.58 22.33
CA MET A 227 16.09 19.51 21.51
C MET A 227 16.36 19.32 20.01
N GLU A 228 17.51 18.79 19.67
CA GLU A 228 17.76 18.42 18.27
C GLU A 228 17.12 17.06 17.96
N LEU A 229 16.38 17.00 16.85
CA LEU A 229 15.77 15.78 16.35
C LEU A 229 16.59 15.28 15.17
N SER A 230 16.89 14.00 15.15
CA SER A 230 17.46 13.35 13.98
C SER A 230 16.32 12.74 13.15
N LEU A 231 16.23 13.12 11.89
CA LEU A 231 15.30 12.58 10.92
C LEU A 231 15.99 11.49 10.11
N ILE A 232 15.27 10.41 9.90
CA ILE A 232 15.73 9.32 9.07
C ILE A 232 14.72 9.15 7.95
N HIS A 233 15.17 9.30 6.73
CA HIS A 233 14.37 9.05 5.55
C HIS A 233 14.43 7.55 5.24
N ILE A 234 13.26 6.98 4.95
CA ILE A 234 13.14 5.63 4.40
C ILE A 234 13.24 5.70 2.89
#